data_2633ec138fd268894a542c34f3f013a5
#
_entry.id   2633ec138fd268894a542c34f3f013a5
#
_cell.length_a   1.000
_cell.length_b   1.000
_cell.length_c   1.000
_cell.angle_alpha   90.00
_cell.angle_beta   90.00
_cell.angle_gamma   90.00
#
_symmetry.space_group_name_H-M   'P 1'
#
loop_
_entity.id
_entity.type
_entity.pdbx_description
1 polymer ?
#
loop_
_entity_poly.entity_id
_entity_poly.type
_entity_poly.pdbx_seq_one_letter_code
_entity_poly.pdbx_strand_id
1 'polypeptide(L)'
;MKRILYLALATLLLSCSNSNNQNSQDMSTFQEVPGRKNFGPDHALVTTPQPCVMIATWDENHVPDVMMAAWAGQYDYKQIVVSMSKHKTTENFEKTGAFTVSFADIHTVAESDYFGLVSGNDVPDKVAKVGFTATPSPNVDAPIINEYPLTLECKVLSWADGILIGEVVNMSADERILTDGKVDLTKLQPIVFDAASMTYRAIGDIVGKAWGAGKVFTE
;
A
#
# COMPACT_ATOMS: atom_id res chain seq x y z
N MET A 1 71.95 -1.22 -45.60
CA MET A 1 72.20 -1.64 -44.19
C MET A 1 71.65 -0.56 -43.27
N LYS A 2 70.45 -0.65 -42.81
CA LYS A 2 69.81 0.33 -41.94
C LYS A 2 69.58 -0.33 -40.55
N ARG A 3 70.25 0.24 -39.55
CA ARG A 3 70.10 -0.15 -38.17
C ARG A 3 68.78 0.50 -37.62
N ILE A 4 67.88 -0.31 -37.15
CA ILE A 4 66.61 0.11 -36.47
C ILE A 4 66.92 0.17 -34.98
N LEU A 5 66.75 1.39 -34.45
CA LEU A 5 66.86 1.69 -33.00
C LEU A 5 65.54 1.37 -32.32
N TYR A 6 65.51 0.44 -31.38
CA TYR A 6 64.33 0.22 -30.54
C TYR A 6 64.31 1.18 -29.38
N LEU A 7 63.34 2.08 -29.36
CA LEU A 7 63.04 2.94 -28.23
C LEU A 7 62.06 2.20 -27.31
N ALA A 8 62.50 1.85 -26.11
CA ALA A 8 61.65 1.27 -25.09
C ALA A 8 60.82 2.38 -24.40
N LEU A 9 59.52 2.37 -24.61
CA LEU A 9 58.57 3.26 -23.97
C LEU A 9 58.09 2.60 -22.66
N ALA A 10 58.57 3.11 -21.52
CA ALA A 10 58.09 2.68 -20.21
C ALA A 10 56.74 3.36 -19.93
N THR A 11 55.66 2.62 -20.00
CA THR A 11 54.34 3.08 -19.59
C THR A 11 54.22 2.96 -18.07
N LEU A 12 54.21 4.11 -17.37
CA LEU A 12 53.79 4.22 -16.00
C LEU A 12 52.29 3.92 -15.91
N LEU A 13 51.92 2.80 -15.36
CA LEU A 13 50.55 2.53 -14.92
C LEU A 13 50.32 3.26 -13.60
N LEU A 14 49.67 4.45 -13.66
CA LEU A 14 49.04 5.05 -12.49
C LEU A 14 47.79 4.18 -12.16
N SER A 15 47.89 3.36 -11.16
CA SER A 15 46.72 2.75 -10.53
C SER A 15 45.99 3.83 -9.74
N CYS A 16 44.91 4.36 -10.34
CA CYS A 16 43.91 5.08 -9.57
C CYS A 16 43.17 4.06 -8.68
N SER A 17 43.60 3.96 -7.43
CA SER A 17 42.80 3.33 -6.39
C SER A 17 41.56 4.18 -6.16
N ASN A 18 40.45 3.75 -6.74
CA ASN A 18 39.12 4.28 -6.45
C ASN A 18 38.76 3.87 -5.01
N SER A 19 39.09 4.72 -4.06
CA SER A 19 38.61 4.58 -2.69
C SER A 19 37.11 4.93 -2.69
N ASN A 20 36.28 3.96 -3.06
CA ASN A 20 34.87 3.95 -2.68
C ASN A 20 34.83 3.86 -1.15
N ASN A 21 34.86 5.01 -0.51
CA ASN A 21 34.53 5.16 0.89
C ASN A 21 33.01 4.93 1.03
N GLN A 22 32.58 3.66 0.92
CA GLN A 22 31.32 3.26 1.48
C GLN A 22 31.51 3.41 3.00
N ASN A 23 30.85 4.41 3.56
CA ASN A 23 30.63 4.56 4.99
C ASN A 23 29.76 3.36 5.44
N SER A 24 30.35 2.16 5.46
CA SER A 24 29.84 1.06 6.27
C SER A 24 30.11 1.51 7.71
N GLN A 25 29.13 2.15 8.34
CA GLN A 25 29.15 2.32 9.79
C GLN A 25 29.38 0.92 10.36
N ASP A 26 30.49 0.78 11.07
CA ASP A 26 30.83 -0.47 11.74
C ASP A 26 29.74 -0.77 12.78
N MET A 27 28.82 -1.68 12.41
CA MET A 27 27.69 -2.11 13.24
C MET A 27 28.15 -2.79 14.53
N SER A 28 29.45 -3.10 14.63
CA SER A 28 30.06 -3.73 15.83
C SER A 28 30.06 -2.82 17.05
N THR A 29 29.81 -1.52 16.89
CA THR A 29 29.76 -0.54 17.98
C THR A 29 28.38 -0.43 18.64
N PHE A 30 27.33 -1.04 18.09
CA PHE A 30 26.01 -1.02 18.71
C PHE A 30 25.92 -2.09 19.81
N GLN A 31 25.59 -1.65 21.01
CA GLN A 31 25.38 -2.57 22.13
C GLN A 31 24.10 -3.37 21.90
N GLU A 32 24.17 -4.69 21.97
CA GLU A 32 23.00 -5.56 21.90
C GLU A 32 22.03 -5.26 23.06
N VAL A 33 20.75 -5.20 22.75
CA VAL A 33 19.70 -5.05 23.76
C VAL A 33 19.36 -6.44 24.32
N PRO A 34 19.51 -6.68 25.61
CA PRO A 34 19.25 -7.99 26.20
C PRO A 34 17.85 -8.51 25.88
N GLY A 35 17.75 -9.77 25.50
CA GLY A 35 16.48 -10.41 25.16
C GLY A 35 15.92 -10.08 23.77
N ARG A 36 16.64 -9.30 22.95
CA ARG A 36 16.28 -9.03 21.55
C ARG A 36 17.14 -9.82 20.58
N LYS A 37 16.51 -10.35 19.54
CA LYS A 37 17.22 -10.93 18.40
C LYS A 37 17.46 -9.82 17.37
N ASN A 38 18.70 -9.65 16.95
CA ASN A 38 19.04 -8.81 15.80
C ASN A 38 18.84 -9.61 14.52
N PHE A 39 18.01 -9.11 13.61
CA PHE A 39 17.75 -9.73 12.32
C PHE A 39 18.64 -9.20 11.18
N GLY A 40 19.32 -8.07 11.40
CA GLY A 40 20.15 -7.43 10.37
C GLY A 40 19.33 -6.70 9.29
N PRO A 41 20.04 -6.07 8.33
CA PRO A 41 19.39 -5.24 7.29
C PRO A 41 18.69 -6.04 6.20
N ASP A 42 19.06 -7.28 6.00
CA ASP A 42 18.54 -8.12 4.88
C ASP A 42 17.28 -8.90 5.27
N HIS A 43 16.79 -8.71 6.47
CA HIS A 43 15.55 -9.34 6.92
C HIS A 43 14.31 -8.63 6.34
N ALA A 44 13.30 -9.41 5.98
CA ALA A 44 12.03 -8.85 5.51
C ALA A 44 11.43 -7.89 6.55
N LEU A 45 11.03 -6.71 6.10
CA LEU A 45 10.40 -5.70 6.94
C LEU A 45 9.02 -6.17 7.39
N VAL A 46 8.76 -6.13 8.69
CA VAL A 46 7.46 -6.42 9.28
C VAL A 46 6.85 -5.13 9.83
N THR A 47 5.93 -4.54 9.06
CA THR A 47 5.18 -3.34 9.44
C THR A 47 3.71 -3.70 9.65
N THR A 48 3.44 -4.52 10.64
CA THR A 48 2.07 -5.00 10.91
C THR A 48 1.43 -4.21 12.07
N PRO A 49 0.10 -4.08 12.10
CA PRO A 49 -0.87 -4.49 11.08
C PRO A 49 -0.93 -3.51 9.90
N GLN A 50 -1.16 -4.02 8.68
CA GLN A 50 -1.37 -3.22 7.48
C GLN A 50 -2.84 -3.30 7.05
N PRO A 51 -3.50 -2.20 6.67
CA PRO A 51 -4.87 -2.26 6.20
C PRO A 51 -4.96 -3.04 4.89
N CYS A 52 -6.06 -3.72 4.65
CA CYS A 52 -6.40 -4.30 3.35
C CYS A 52 -7.39 -3.36 2.66
N VAL A 53 -6.86 -2.47 1.80
CA VAL A 53 -7.70 -1.52 1.05
C VAL A 53 -7.94 -2.02 -0.37
N MET A 54 -9.17 -1.81 -0.83
CA MET A 54 -9.64 -2.17 -2.17
C MET A 54 -9.73 -0.90 -2.99
N ILE A 55 -8.90 -0.77 -4.02
CA ILE A 55 -8.89 0.40 -4.91
C ILE A 55 -9.66 0.04 -6.16
N ALA A 56 -10.72 0.79 -6.45
CA ALA A 56 -11.56 0.55 -7.60
C ALA A 56 -11.57 1.72 -8.58
N THR A 57 -11.58 1.40 -9.87
CA THR A 57 -11.56 2.35 -10.99
C THR A 57 -12.42 1.85 -12.14
N TRP A 58 -12.91 2.75 -13.01
CA TRP A 58 -13.46 2.37 -14.31
C TRP A 58 -12.35 2.20 -15.32
N ASP A 59 -12.45 1.16 -16.16
CA ASP A 59 -11.67 1.10 -17.38
C ASP A 59 -12.30 1.96 -18.49
N GLU A 60 -11.68 2.00 -19.66
CA GLU A 60 -12.16 2.76 -20.82
C GLU A 60 -13.52 2.30 -21.39
N ASN A 61 -13.99 1.11 -21.01
CA ASN A 61 -15.28 0.55 -21.39
C ASN A 61 -16.30 0.61 -20.24
N HIS A 62 -15.99 1.36 -19.16
CA HIS A 62 -16.77 1.39 -17.92
C HIS A 62 -16.96 0.02 -17.27
N VAL A 63 -15.98 -0.87 -17.43
CA VAL A 63 -15.89 -2.12 -16.66
C VAL A 63 -15.13 -1.83 -15.35
N PRO A 64 -15.68 -2.26 -14.20
CA PRO A 64 -15.01 -2.00 -12.92
C PRO A 64 -13.76 -2.88 -12.76
N ASP A 65 -12.64 -2.25 -12.43
CA ASP A 65 -11.41 -2.93 -12.01
C ASP A 65 -11.14 -2.64 -10.53
N VAL A 66 -10.75 -3.68 -9.77
CA VAL A 66 -10.46 -3.60 -8.34
C VAL A 66 -9.12 -4.25 -8.06
N MET A 67 -8.28 -3.62 -7.27
CA MET A 67 -7.07 -4.25 -6.73
C MET A 67 -7.02 -4.15 -5.21
N MET A 68 -6.39 -5.11 -4.55
CA MET A 68 -6.06 -5.03 -3.13
C MET A 68 -4.68 -4.40 -2.95
N ALA A 69 -4.57 -3.46 -2.00
CA ALA A 69 -3.32 -2.88 -1.55
C ALA A 69 -3.23 -2.92 -0.02
N ALA A 70 -2.01 -3.17 0.49
CA ALA A 70 -1.75 -3.19 1.92
C ALA A 70 -0.88 -2.01 2.39
N TRP A 71 -0.17 -1.35 1.47
CA TRP A 71 0.70 -0.22 1.82
C TRP A 71 -0.06 1.09 1.65
N ALA A 72 -1.04 1.31 2.53
CA ALA A 72 -1.95 2.44 2.50
C ALA A 72 -2.14 3.04 3.88
N GLY A 73 -2.53 4.31 3.93
CA GLY A 73 -2.83 4.99 5.16
C GLY A 73 -3.38 6.40 4.97
N GLN A 74 -3.83 7.00 6.05
CA GLN A 74 -4.19 8.41 6.05
C GLN A 74 -2.91 9.25 5.89
N TYR A 75 -2.90 10.15 4.91
CA TYR A 75 -1.78 11.04 4.62
C TYR A 75 -1.96 12.40 5.30
N ASP A 76 -3.18 12.94 5.24
CA ASP A 76 -3.57 14.18 5.89
C ASP A 76 -5.05 14.09 6.27
N TYR A 77 -5.64 15.15 6.83
CA TYR A 77 -7.02 15.17 7.34
C TYR A 77 -8.06 14.71 6.31
N LYS A 78 -7.86 15.02 5.02
CA LYS A 78 -8.72 14.60 3.91
C LYS A 78 -7.94 13.90 2.78
N GLN A 79 -6.83 13.28 3.10
CA GLN A 79 -6.00 12.66 2.09
C GLN A 79 -5.60 11.25 2.50
N ILE A 80 -5.55 10.37 1.51
CA ILE A 80 -5.03 9.01 1.63
C ILE A 80 -3.78 8.86 0.78
N VAL A 81 -2.82 8.08 1.28
CA VAL A 81 -1.64 7.67 0.54
C VAL A 81 -1.68 6.16 0.30
N VAL A 82 -1.27 5.73 -0.89
CA VAL A 82 -1.07 4.32 -1.22
C VAL A 82 0.24 4.17 -1.98
N SER A 83 1.08 3.24 -1.54
CA SER A 83 2.27 2.84 -2.29
C SER A 83 1.96 1.57 -3.09
N MET A 84 2.18 1.60 -4.41
CA MET A 84 1.90 0.49 -5.31
C MET A 84 2.76 0.53 -6.57
N SER A 85 2.88 -0.60 -7.25
CA SER A 85 3.45 -0.67 -8.60
C SER A 85 2.41 -0.26 -9.65
N LYS A 86 2.81 -0.26 -10.93
CA LYS A 86 1.86 -0.07 -12.04
C LYS A 86 0.97 -1.31 -12.20
N HIS A 87 -0.33 -1.06 -12.30
CA HIS A 87 -1.39 -2.05 -12.48
C HIS A 87 -2.44 -1.51 -13.46
N LYS A 88 -3.41 -2.34 -13.86
CA LYS A 88 -4.58 -1.88 -14.63
C LYS A 88 -5.28 -0.71 -13.93
N THR A 89 -5.43 -0.80 -12.61
CA THR A 89 -6.03 0.24 -11.78
C THR A 89 -5.29 1.57 -11.88
N THR A 90 -3.93 1.57 -11.94
CA THR A 90 -3.15 2.80 -12.11
C THR A 90 -3.34 3.42 -13.48
N GLU A 91 -3.38 2.60 -14.54
CA GLU A 91 -3.66 3.06 -15.91
C GLU A 91 -5.04 3.70 -16.03
N ASN A 92 -6.01 3.17 -15.28
CA ASN A 92 -7.37 3.67 -15.26
C ASN A 92 -7.46 5.03 -14.56
N PHE A 93 -6.95 5.17 -13.33
CA PHE A 93 -7.04 6.44 -12.62
C PHE A 93 -6.13 7.54 -13.22
N GLU A 94 -5.07 7.19 -13.95
CA GLU A 94 -4.31 8.17 -14.75
C GLU A 94 -5.18 8.82 -15.85
N LYS A 95 -6.18 8.09 -16.36
CA LYS A 95 -7.14 8.58 -17.38
C LYS A 95 -8.32 9.32 -16.77
N THR A 96 -8.93 8.77 -15.71
CA THR A 96 -10.14 9.31 -15.08
C THR A 96 -9.87 10.38 -14.04
N GLY A 97 -8.65 10.43 -13.48
CA GLY A 97 -8.30 11.32 -12.35
C GLY A 97 -9.00 10.94 -11.04
N ALA A 98 -9.58 9.74 -10.95
CA ALA A 98 -10.42 9.34 -9.82
C ALA A 98 -10.31 7.85 -9.49
N PHE A 99 -10.61 7.52 -8.24
CA PHE A 99 -10.68 6.15 -7.73
C PHE A 99 -11.55 6.10 -6.47
N THR A 100 -11.98 4.91 -6.09
CA THR A 100 -12.55 4.69 -4.76
C THR A 100 -11.64 3.80 -3.93
N VAL A 101 -11.76 3.92 -2.60
CA VAL A 101 -11.06 3.07 -1.63
C VAL A 101 -12.09 2.48 -0.69
N SER A 102 -12.20 1.15 -0.69
CA SER A 102 -13.02 0.41 0.27
C SER A 102 -12.13 -0.44 1.18
N PHE A 103 -12.73 -1.03 2.20
CA PHE A 103 -11.99 -1.85 3.18
C PHE A 103 -12.52 -3.27 3.14
N ALA A 104 -11.61 -4.23 2.91
CA ALA A 104 -11.94 -5.64 3.02
C ALA A 104 -12.28 -6.00 4.46
N ASP A 105 -13.29 -6.84 4.64
CA ASP A 105 -13.76 -7.30 5.94
C ASP A 105 -13.69 -8.84 6.05
N ILE A 106 -14.07 -9.39 7.19
CA ILE A 106 -14.02 -10.83 7.44
C ILE A 106 -14.95 -11.65 6.53
N HIS A 107 -15.92 -11.02 5.86
CA HIS A 107 -16.90 -11.67 4.99
C HIS A 107 -16.47 -11.67 3.52
N THR A 108 -15.50 -10.84 3.16
CA THR A 108 -15.03 -10.59 1.79
C THR A 108 -13.57 -11.01 1.56
N VAL A 109 -12.99 -11.83 2.45
CA VAL A 109 -11.57 -12.21 2.42
C VAL A 109 -11.16 -12.87 1.10
N ALA A 110 -11.95 -13.85 0.64
CA ALA A 110 -11.59 -14.63 -0.55
C ALA A 110 -11.67 -13.79 -1.83
N GLU A 111 -12.71 -12.98 -1.97
CA GLU A 111 -12.92 -12.09 -3.12
C GLU A 111 -11.86 -10.98 -3.14
N SER A 112 -11.57 -10.42 -1.97
CA SER A 112 -10.54 -9.38 -1.83
C SER A 112 -9.15 -9.89 -2.14
N ASP A 113 -8.78 -11.07 -1.66
CA ASP A 113 -7.52 -11.74 -1.99
C ASP A 113 -7.43 -12.04 -3.49
N TYR A 114 -8.51 -12.53 -4.09
CA TYR A 114 -8.60 -12.77 -5.52
C TYR A 114 -8.30 -11.51 -6.34
N PHE A 115 -8.81 -10.35 -5.94
CA PHE A 115 -8.50 -9.07 -6.60
C PHE A 115 -7.03 -8.65 -6.48
N GLY A 116 -6.32 -9.17 -5.50
CA GLY A 116 -4.86 -9.01 -5.37
C GLY A 116 -4.06 -10.00 -6.22
N LEU A 117 -4.64 -11.17 -6.56
CA LEU A 117 -3.96 -12.24 -7.29
C LEU A 117 -4.02 -12.07 -8.80
N VAL A 118 -5.07 -11.41 -9.34
CA VAL A 118 -5.30 -11.33 -10.79
C VAL A 118 -5.34 -9.89 -11.29
N SER A 119 -4.70 -9.67 -12.44
CA SER A 119 -4.75 -8.40 -13.15
C SER A 119 -6.09 -8.24 -13.91
N GLY A 120 -6.66 -7.03 -13.89
CA GLY A 120 -7.78 -6.68 -14.79
C GLY A 120 -7.41 -6.71 -16.27
N ASN A 121 -6.13 -6.69 -16.62
CA ASN A 121 -5.65 -6.91 -18.00
C ASN A 121 -5.86 -8.36 -18.45
N ASP A 122 -5.75 -9.32 -17.53
CA ASP A 122 -5.90 -10.75 -17.83
C ASP A 122 -7.34 -11.24 -17.62
N VAL A 123 -8.04 -10.66 -16.63
CA VAL A 123 -9.43 -11.01 -16.27
C VAL A 123 -10.24 -9.71 -16.13
N PRO A 124 -10.72 -9.14 -17.23
CA PRO A 124 -11.46 -7.85 -17.21
C PRO A 124 -12.76 -7.90 -16.40
N ASP A 125 -13.42 -9.05 -16.35
CA ASP A 125 -14.67 -9.28 -15.63
C ASP A 125 -14.49 -9.80 -14.18
N LYS A 126 -13.31 -9.63 -13.59
CA LYS A 126 -12.97 -10.22 -12.27
C LYS A 126 -13.94 -9.83 -11.16
N VAL A 127 -14.54 -8.63 -11.20
CA VAL A 127 -15.54 -8.18 -10.22
C VAL A 127 -16.81 -9.01 -10.33
N ALA A 128 -17.35 -9.14 -11.54
CA ALA A 128 -18.54 -9.95 -11.79
C ALA A 128 -18.28 -11.45 -11.53
N LYS A 129 -17.06 -11.92 -11.80
CA LYS A 129 -16.68 -13.33 -11.62
C LYS A 129 -16.77 -13.80 -10.17
N VAL A 130 -16.52 -12.93 -9.20
CA VAL A 130 -16.70 -13.23 -7.77
C VAL A 130 -18.11 -12.92 -7.26
N GLY A 131 -19.03 -12.50 -8.15
CA GLY A 131 -20.41 -12.16 -7.80
C GLY A 131 -20.58 -10.75 -7.24
N PHE A 132 -19.54 -9.91 -7.32
CA PHE A 132 -19.61 -8.52 -6.87
C PHE A 132 -20.19 -7.62 -7.96
N THR A 133 -20.76 -6.51 -7.51
CA THR A 133 -21.41 -5.51 -8.36
C THR A 133 -20.84 -4.13 -8.12
N ALA A 134 -21.01 -3.23 -9.07
CA ALA A 134 -20.52 -1.87 -8.99
C ALA A 134 -21.60 -0.86 -9.33
N THR A 135 -21.61 0.27 -8.61
CA THR A 135 -22.48 1.42 -8.87
C THR A 135 -21.57 2.64 -9.15
N PRO A 136 -21.88 3.48 -10.15
CA PRO A 136 -21.14 4.71 -10.36
C PRO A 136 -21.18 5.62 -9.12
N SER A 137 -20.02 6.16 -8.71
CA SER A 137 -19.97 7.18 -7.67
C SER A 137 -20.69 8.45 -8.13
N PRO A 138 -21.49 9.10 -7.26
CA PRO A 138 -22.08 10.40 -7.58
C PRO A 138 -21.08 11.57 -7.49
N ASN A 139 -19.88 11.36 -6.95
CA ASN A 139 -18.94 12.43 -6.62
C ASN A 139 -17.64 12.40 -7.43
N VAL A 140 -17.27 11.22 -7.99
CA VAL A 140 -16.03 11.02 -8.75
C VAL A 140 -16.26 10.03 -9.90
N ASP A 141 -15.45 10.08 -10.95
CA ASP A 141 -15.50 9.12 -12.06
C ASP A 141 -14.81 7.79 -11.69
N ALA A 142 -15.44 7.07 -10.75
CA ALA A 142 -14.98 5.78 -10.26
C ALA A 142 -16.15 4.93 -9.72
N PRO A 143 -16.03 3.59 -9.70
CA PRO A 143 -17.08 2.71 -9.18
C PRO A 143 -17.06 2.63 -7.65
N ILE A 144 -18.22 2.53 -7.03
CA ILE A 144 -18.41 2.00 -5.69
C ILE A 144 -18.70 0.51 -5.83
N ILE A 145 -17.93 -0.33 -5.17
CA ILE A 145 -18.18 -1.79 -5.11
C ILE A 145 -19.17 -2.03 -3.98
N ASN A 146 -20.35 -2.52 -4.35
CA ASN A 146 -21.53 -2.53 -3.47
C ASN A 146 -21.40 -3.47 -2.26
N GLU A 147 -20.56 -4.48 -2.35
CA GLU A 147 -20.35 -5.49 -1.31
C GLU A 147 -19.42 -5.00 -0.19
N TYR A 148 -18.67 -3.92 -0.40
CA TYR A 148 -17.86 -3.28 0.64
C TYR A 148 -18.66 -2.21 1.39
N PRO A 149 -18.85 -2.34 2.71
CA PRO A 149 -19.77 -1.47 3.45
C PRO A 149 -19.23 -0.06 3.75
N LEU A 150 -17.96 0.22 3.48
CA LEU A 150 -17.33 1.52 3.68
C LEU A 150 -16.51 1.89 2.45
N THR A 151 -16.77 3.05 1.87
CA THR A 151 -16.08 3.55 0.67
C THR A 151 -15.68 5.01 0.81
N LEU A 152 -14.43 5.33 0.48
CA LEU A 152 -13.90 6.67 0.27
C LEU A 152 -13.92 6.96 -1.23
N GLU A 153 -14.46 8.10 -1.63
CA GLU A 153 -14.51 8.56 -3.03
C GLU A 153 -13.41 9.61 -3.21
N CYS A 154 -12.44 9.34 -4.10
CA CYS A 154 -11.19 10.05 -4.14
C CYS A 154 -10.88 10.63 -5.52
N LYS A 155 -10.28 11.83 -5.53
CA LYS A 155 -9.61 12.42 -6.69
C LYS A 155 -8.10 12.21 -6.58
N VAL A 156 -7.46 11.94 -7.70
CA VAL A 156 -5.99 11.85 -7.75
C VAL A 156 -5.40 13.25 -7.57
N LEU A 157 -4.60 13.46 -6.53
CA LEU A 157 -3.79 14.66 -6.34
C LEU A 157 -2.40 14.49 -6.93
N SER A 158 -1.81 13.32 -6.75
CA SER A 158 -0.48 13.02 -7.24
C SER A 158 -0.32 11.51 -7.47
N TRP A 159 0.34 11.16 -8.56
CA TRP A 159 0.83 9.81 -8.82
C TRP A 159 2.25 9.90 -9.37
N ALA A 160 3.24 9.59 -8.55
CA ALA A 160 4.65 9.65 -8.90
C ALA A 160 5.45 8.62 -8.09
N ASP A 161 6.43 8.01 -8.72
CA ASP A 161 7.39 7.08 -8.08
C ASP A 161 6.71 5.93 -7.29
N GLY A 162 5.54 5.49 -7.75
CA GLY A 162 4.78 4.43 -7.08
C GLY A 162 3.97 4.90 -5.87
N ILE A 163 3.86 6.21 -5.66
CA ILE A 163 3.08 6.81 -4.57
C ILE A 163 1.86 7.53 -5.15
N LEU A 164 0.68 7.05 -4.76
CA LEU A 164 -0.60 7.69 -5.03
C LEU A 164 -1.02 8.51 -3.80
N ILE A 165 -1.31 9.79 -4.02
CA ILE A 165 -1.98 10.64 -3.03
C ILE A 165 -3.34 11.02 -3.59
N GLY A 166 -4.40 10.73 -2.84
CA GLY A 166 -5.78 11.06 -3.19
C GLY A 166 -6.44 11.99 -2.20
N GLU A 167 -7.23 12.94 -2.72
CA GLU A 167 -8.14 13.74 -1.91
C GLU A 167 -9.44 12.97 -1.71
N VAL A 168 -9.83 12.73 -0.47
CA VAL A 168 -11.14 12.16 -0.12
C VAL A 168 -12.19 13.26 -0.20
N VAL A 169 -13.02 13.21 -1.25
CA VAL A 169 -14.09 14.20 -1.48
C VAL A 169 -15.41 13.78 -0.84
N ASN A 170 -15.62 12.48 -0.62
CA ASN A 170 -16.75 11.93 0.11
C ASN A 170 -16.39 10.60 0.77
N MET A 171 -17.13 10.24 1.82
CA MET A 171 -17.12 8.95 2.44
C MET A 171 -18.55 8.48 2.60
N SER A 172 -18.86 7.27 2.11
CA SER A 172 -20.15 6.62 2.28
C SER A 172 -20.01 5.31 3.06
N ALA A 173 -20.99 5.01 3.88
CA ALA A 173 -21.01 3.82 4.72
C ALA A 173 -22.42 3.22 4.78
N ASP A 174 -22.48 1.89 4.78
CA ASP A 174 -23.71 1.16 5.04
C ASP A 174 -24.16 1.41 6.49
N GLU A 175 -25.45 1.64 6.69
CA GLU A 175 -26.03 1.86 8.04
C GLU A 175 -25.76 0.69 9.00
N ARG A 176 -25.58 -0.52 8.48
CA ARG A 176 -25.28 -1.72 9.27
C ARG A 176 -23.99 -1.61 10.06
N ILE A 177 -23.02 -0.86 9.58
CA ILE A 177 -21.71 -0.67 10.24
C ILE A 177 -21.66 0.58 11.11
N LEU A 178 -22.79 1.28 11.32
CA LEU A 178 -22.83 2.49 12.12
C LEU A 178 -23.31 2.23 13.55
N THR A 179 -22.76 2.99 14.50
CA THR A 179 -23.25 3.17 15.86
C THR A 179 -23.28 4.66 16.15
N ASP A 180 -24.45 5.20 16.49
CA ASP A 180 -24.67 6.63 16.72
C ASP A 180 -24.19 7.52 15.55
N GLY A 181 -24.41 7.07 14.31
CA GLY A 181 -24.01 7.77 13.09
C GLY A 181 -22.50 7.77 12.79
N LYS A 182 -21.73 6.94 13.49
CA LYS A 182 -20.27 6.79 13.28
C LYS A 182 -19.95 5.38 12.88
N VAL A 183 -18.92 5.21 12.05
CA VAL A 183 -18.40 3.89 11.68
C VAL A 183 -17.92 3.16 12.94
N ASP A 184 -18.45 1.97 13.13
CA ASP A 184 -18.13 1.06 14.24
C ASP A 184 -17.30 -0.10 13.71
N LEU A 185 -16.03 -0.15 14.08
CA LEU A 185 -15.10 -1.19 13.62
C LEU A 185 -15.49 -2.59 14.11
N THR A 186 -16.24 -2.69 15.22
CA THR A 186 -16.78 -3.97 15.70
C THR A 186 -17.84 -4.54 14.74
N LYS A 187 -18.56 -3.65 14.05
CA LYS A 187 -19.56 -4.01 13.03
C LYS A 187 -18.95 -4.16 11.64
N LEU A 188 -18.02 -3.26 11.28
CA LEU A 188 -17.29 -3.31 10.00
C LEU A 188 -16.40 -4.55 9.91
N GLN A 189 -15.76 -4.94 11.01
CA GLN A 189 -14.84 -6.08 11.11
C GLN A 189 -13.77 -6.11 10.00
N PRO A 190 -13.03 -5.00 9.80
CA PRO A 190 -12.05 -4.95 8.72
C PRO A 190 -10.91 -5.93 8.99
N ILE A 191 -10.33 -6.45 7.91
CA ILE A 191 -9.14 -7.29 8.01
C ILE A 191 -7.86 -6.48 7.84
N VAL A 192 -6.78 -6.99 8.41
CA VAL A 192 -5.44 -6.46 8.28
C VAL A 192 -4.51 -7.55 7.76
N PHE A 193 -3.51 -7.15 6.96
CA PHE A 193 -2.48 -8.05 6.49
C PHE A 193 -1.35 -8.15 7.53
N ASP A 194 -1.05 -9.38 7.94
CA ASP A 194 0.09 -9.73 8.79
C ASP A 194 1.24 -10.22 7.92
N ALA A 195 2.20 -9.33 7.64
CA ALA A 195 3.35 -9.63 6.80
C ALA A 195 4.32 -10.66 7.43
N ALA A 196 4.28 -10.86 8.74
CA ALA A 196 5.15 -11.84 9.40
C ALA A 196 4.71 -13.28 9.15
N SER A 197 3.41 -13.53 9.08
CA SER A 197 2.83 -14.85 8.85
C SER A 197 2.19 -15.03 7.48
N MET A 198 2.17 -13.96 6.64
CA MET A 198 1.50 -13.94 5.33
C MET A 198 0.04 -14.37 5.43
N THR A 199 -0.69 -13.75 6.39
CA THR A 199 -2.09 -14.06 6.67
C THR A 199 -2.92 -12.79 6.82
N TYR A 200 -4.24 -12.94 6.71
CA TYR A 200 -5.19 -11.89 7.10
C TYR A 200 -5.66 -12.13 8.52
N ARG A 201 -5.82 -11.04 9.29
CA ARG A 201 -6.31 -11.08 10.67
C ARG A 201 -7.45 -10.10 10.84
N ALA A 202 -8.43 -10.45 11.66
CA ALA A 202 -9.43 -9.51 12.16
C ALA A 202 -8.80 -8.56 13.18
N ILE A 203 -9.35 -7.34 13.32
CA ILE A 203 -9.00 -6.43 14.40
C ILE A 203 -9.57 -6.97 15.71
N GLY A 204 -8.77 -6.94 16.78
CA GLY A 204 -9.17 -7.41 18.11
C GLY A 204 -9.98 -6.39 18.91
N ASP A 205 -10.16 -6.69 20.20
CA ASP A 205 -10.95 -5.89 21.13
C ASP A 205 -10.36 -4.51 21.41
N ILE A 206 -11.19 -3.59 21.90
CA ILE A 206 -10.76 -2.28 22.40
C ILE A 206 -9.91 -2.48 23.66
N VAL A 207 -8.63 -2.08 23.60
CA VAL A 207 -7.67 -2.22 24.71
C VAL A 207 -7.43 -0.92 25.49
N GLY A 208 -7.97 0.21 25.01
CA GLY A 208 -7.82 1.50 25.66
C GLY A 208 -8.46 2.66 24.93
N LYS A 209 -8.65 3.76 25.62
CA LYS A 209 -9.15 5.00 25.04
C LYS A 209 -7.99 5.86 24.53
N ALA A 210 -8.00 6.21 23.25
CA ALA A 210 -7.02 7.13 22.68
C ALA A 210 -7.07 8.49 23.41
N TRP A 211 -5.90 9.10 23.63
CA TRP A 211 -5.70 10.34 24.41
C TRP A 211 -6.26 10.31 25.84
N GLY A 212 -6.60 9.11 26.32
CA GLY A 212 -7.14 8.89 27.66
C GLY A 212 -6.33 7.88 28.48
N ALA A 213 -5.87 6.81 27.84
CA ALA A 213 -5.15 5.75 28.55
C ALA A 213 -3.83 6.23 29.20
N GLY A 214 -3.14 7.19 28.59
CA GLY A 214 -1.88 7.75 29.15
C GLY A 214 -2.05 8.77 30.26
N LYS A 215 -3.28 9.20 30.60
CA LYS A 215 -3.50 10.22 31.64
C LYS A 215 -3.03 9.79 33.02
N VAL A 216 -2.91 8.49 33.26
CA VAL A 216 -2.37 7.92 34.52
C VAL A 216 -0.94 8.43 34.83
N PHE A 217 -0.19 8.92 33.84
CA PHE A 217 1.16 9.44 34.01
C PHE A 217 1.21 11.00 34.03
N THR A 218 0.08 11.69 33.99
CA THR A 218 0.03 13.16 33.92
C THR A 218 -0.33 13.81 35.26
N GLU A 219 -0.51 13.04 36.32
CA GLU A 219 -0.76 13.49 37.71
C GLU A 219 0.51 13.51 38.54
#